data_df81cda4ebd8f3a9f9bdd255b724640c
#
_entry.id   df81cda4ebd8f3a9f9bdd255b724640c
#
_cell.length_a   1.000
_cell.length_b   1.000
_cell.length_c   1.000
_cell.angle_alpha   90.00
_cell.angle_beta   90.00
_cell.angle_gamma   90.00
#
_symmetry.space_group_name_H-M   'P 1'
#
loop_
_entity.id
_entity.type
_entity.pdbx_description
1 polymer ?
#
loop_
_entity_poly.entity_id
_entity_poly.type
_entity_poly.pdbx_seq_one_letter_code
_entity_poly.pdbx_strand_id
1 'polypeptide(L)'
;MSFNITNQTIKKEWTDYNNHMNMAYYVLVFDQTWEIILEKFKMGEKSAKDTQRSTMVVETRTTYDGEVKEGDEIEIVLTFFDHDKKRLHFKMEMLEKLSGKLSATIEMLALYIDLNKRKVTEFEEDKLKIMDQFIDEHKKNFNSENLVLSGKLKK
;
A
#
# COMPACT_ATOMS: atom_id res chain seq x y z
N MET A 1 -9.71 5.41 -13.75
CA MET A 1 -8.22 5.45 -13.72
C MET A 1 -7.75 5.28 -12.28
N SER A 2 -6.68 4.56 -12.09
CA SER A 2 -6.04 4.39 -10.79
C SER A 2 -5.01 5.49 -10.54
N PHE A 3 -4.65 5.68 -9.27
CA PHE A 3 -3.66 6.68 -8.87
C PHE A 3 -2.26 6.06 -8.93
N ASN A 4 -1.41 6.56 -9.82
CA ASN A 4 -0.01 6.10 -9.92
C ASN A 4 0.79 6.67 -8.75
N ILE A 5 1.40 5.80 -7.96
CA ILE A 5 2.19 6.20 -6.79
C ILE A 5 3.66 6.37 -7.18
N THR A 6 4.22 5.38 -7.86
CA THR A 6 5.65 5.39 -8.22
C THR A 6 5.94 4.49 -9.41
N ASN A 7 7.06 4.77 -10.04
CA ASN A 7 7.64 3.93 -11.10
C ASN A 7 9.00 3.45 -10.60
N GLN A 8 9.35 2.20 -10.90
CA GLN A 8 10.64 1.63 -10.52
C GLN A 8 11.16 0.69 -11.60
N THR A 9 12.47 0.46 -11.56
CA THR A 9 13.12 -0.55 -12.42
C THR A 9 13.52 -1.74 -11.55
N ILE A 10 13.25 -2.94 -12.02
CA ILE A 10 13.55 -4.17 -11.28
C ILE A 10 15.06 -4.35 -11.20
N LYS A 11 15.59 -4.45 -9.98
CA LYS A 11 17.02 -4.62 -9.73
C LYS A 11 17.42 -6.08 -9.80
N LYS A 12 18.67 -6.31 -10.20
CA LYS A 12 19.23 -7.66 -10.27
C LYS A 12 19.14 -8.40 -8.94
N GLU A 13 19.45 -7.72 -7.83
CA GLU A 13 19.45 -8.32 -6.49
C GLU A 13 18.05 -8.72 -5.99
N TRP A 14 17.00 -8.30 -6.69
CA TRP A 14 15.64 -8.75 -6.40
C TRP A 14 15.27 -10.04 -7.11
N THR A 15 16.12 -10.50 -8.05
CA THR A 15 15.86 -11.70 -8.85
C THR A 15 16.55 -12.91 -8.25
N ASP A 16 16.06 -14.08 -8.58
CA ASP A 16 16.60 -15.34 -8.11
C ASP A 16 17.05 -16.24 -9.29
N TYR A 17 17.35 -17.49 -8.97
CA TYR A 17 17.84 -18.45 -9.97
C TYR A 17 16.82 -18.75 -11.08
N ASN A 18 15.56 -18.34 -10.92
CA ASN A 18 14.54 -18.47 -11.97
C ASN A 18 14.58 -17.31 -12.97
N ASN A 19 15.49 -16.36 -12.81
CA ASN A 19 15.68 -15.19 -13.66
C ASN A 19 14.48 -14.22 -13.67
N HIS A 20 13.67 -14.22 -12.61
CA HIS A 20 12.63 -13.23 -12.42
C HIS A 20 12.59 -12.79 -10.96
N MET A 21 11.84 -11.72 -10.69
CA MET A 21 11.77 -11.18 -9.34
C MET A 21 11.24 -12.23 -8.37
N ASN A 22 11.96 -12.42 -7.26
CA ASN A 22 11.54 -13.33 -6.21
C ASN A 22 10.31 -12.75 -5.49
N MET A 23 9.40 -13.61 -5.05
CA MET A 23 8.13 -13.20 -4.45
C MET A 23 8.27 -12.24 -3.27
N ALA A 24 9.32 -12.38 -2.48
CA ALA A 24 9.54 -11.52 -1.31
C ALA A 24 9.76 -10.06 -1.72
N TYR A 25 10.36 -9.82 -2.86
CA TYR A 25 10.65 -8.46 -3.33
C TYR A 25 9.43 -7.74 -3.89
N TYR A 26 8.43 -8.48 -4.40
CA TYR A 26 7.14 -7.86 -4.72
C TYR A 26 6.56 -7.18 -3.49
N VAL A 27 6.56 -7.89 -2.35
CA VAL A 27 6.05 -7.36 -1.10
C VAL A 27 6.89 -6.18 -0.62
N LEU A 28 8.22 -6.27 -0.72
CA LEU A 28 9.14 -5.18 -0.36
C LEU A 28 8.82 -3.92 -1.17
N VAL A 29 8.66 -4.06 -2.48
CA VAL A 29 8.36 -2.91 -3.36
C VAL A 29 7.01 -2.29 -2.98
N PHE A 30 6.00 -3.10 -2.72
CA PHE A 30 4.70 -2.59 -2.27
C PHE A 30 4.82 -1.87 -0.92
N ASP A 31 5.57 -2.42 0.01
CA ASP A 31 5.75 -1.82 1.33
C ASP A 31 6.43 -0.45 1.23
N GLN A 32 7.52 -0.38 0.49
CA GLN A 32 8.23 0.90 0.26
C GLN A 32 7.37 1.92 -0.47
N THR A 33 6.54 1.46 -1.38
CA THR A 33 5.61 2.33 -2.12
C THR A 33 4.54 2.91 -1.20
N TRP A 34 3.99 2.09 -0.31
CA TRP A 34 2.97 2.54 0.63
C TRP A 34 3.51 3.62 1.57
N GLU A 35 4.78 3.60 1.90
CA GLU A 35 5.41 4.63 2.72
C GLU A 35 5.24 6.02 2.10
N ILE A 36 5.22 6.12 0.77
CA ILE A 36 4.98 7.39 0.07
C ILE A 36 3.58 7.93 0.41
N ILE A 37 2.59 7.07 0.47
CA ILE A 37 1.22 7.45 0.83
C ILE A 37 1.13 7.83 2.31
N LEU A 38 1.78 7.05 3.19
CA LEU A 38 1.80 7.36 4.61
C LEU A 38 2.41 8.74 4.90
N GLU A 39 3.46 9.13 4.16
CA GLU A 39 4.02 10.48 4.27
C GLU A 39 2.98 11.54 3.92
N LYS A 40 2.16 11.31 2.89
CA LYS A 40 1.08 12.24 2.53
C LYS A 40 0.03 12.38 3.64
N PHE A 41 -0.19 11.31 4.40
CA PHE A 41 -1.14 11.31 5.51
C PHE A 41 -0.52 11.82 6.81
N LYS A 42 0.75 12.20 6.80
CA LYS A 42 1.54 12.56 7.99
C LYS A 42 1.63 11.42 9.00
N MET A 43 1.77 10.22 8.50
CA MET A 43 1.86 8.98 9.29
C MET A 43 3.11 8.16 8.96
N GLY A 44 4.07 8.74 8.28
CA GLY A 44 5.32 8.07 7.93
C GLY A 44 6.33 8.05 9.08
N GLU A 45 7.58 7.72 8.75
CA GLU A 45 8.64 7.52 9.74
C GLU A 45 8.85 8.72 10.66
N LYS A 46 8.91 9.94 10.09
CA LYS A 46 9.11 11.15 10.87
C LYS A 46 7.98 11.35 11.87
N SER A 47 6.74 11.21 11.42
CA SER A 47 5.57 11.37 12.28
C SER A 47 5.56 10.31 13.39
N ALA A 48 5.94 9.07 13.06
CA ALA A 48 6.04 8.01 14.06
C ALA A 48 7.02 8.35 15.17
N LYS A 49 8.17 8.93 14.80
CA LYS A 49 9.16 9.39 15.79
C LYS A 49 8.64 10.55 16.65
N ASP A 50 7.94 11.48 16.03
CA ASP A 50 7.44 12.69 16.72
C ASP A 50 6.23 12.40 17.61
N THR A 51 5.32 11.53 17.16
CA THR A 51 4.05 11.27 17.86
C THR A 51 4.05 9.97 18.66
N GLN A 52 5.01 9.08 18.42
CA GLN A 52 5.03 7.72 18.97
C GLN A 52 3.81 6.92 18.55
N ARG A 53 3.26 7.21 17.36
CA ARG A 53 2.15 6.49 16.75
C ARG A 53 2.52 6.10 15.34
N SER A 54 2.12 4.91 14.94
CA SER A 54 2.47 4.34 13.64
C SER A 54 1.43 3.34 13.19
N THR A 55 1.53 2.91 11.95
CA THR A 55 0.67 1.84 11.43
C THR A 55 1.41 0.52 11.46
N MET A 56 0.67 -0.56 11.70
CA MET A 56 1.18 -1.93 11.60
C MET A 56 0.25 -2.74 10.72
N VAL A 57 0.81 -3.37 9.71
CA VAL A 57 0.06 -4.28 8.83
C VAL A 57 -0.27 -5.54 9.63
N VAL A 58 -1.53 -5.94 9.59
CA VAL A 58 -2.00 -7.14 10.30
C VAL A 58 -2.50 -8.23 9.37
N GLU A 59 -2.84 -7.88 8.14
CA GLU A 59 -3.31 -8.87 7.17
C GLU A 59 -3.03 -8.37 5.76
N THR A 60 -2.57 -9.28 4.90
CA THR A 60 -2.39 -9.00 3.47
C THR A 60 -2.93 -10.13 2.64
N ARG A 61 -3.35 -9.78 1.42
CA ARG A 61 -3.59 -10.77 0.37
C ARG A 61 -2.80 -10.33 -0.85
N THR A 62 -1.86 -11.16 -1.26
CA THR A 62 -0.98 -10.86 -2.39
C THR A 62 -1.21 -11.89 -3.49
N THR A 63 -1.32 -11.41 -4.74
CA THR A 63 -1.41 -12.27 -5.91
C THR A 63 -0.23 -11.98 -6.83
N TYR A 64 0.25 -13.01 -7.50
CA TYR A 64 1.37 -12.95 -8.44
C TYR A 64 0.83 -13.37 -9.80
N ASP A 65 0.56 -12.40 -10.66
CA ASP A 65 -0.20 -12.59 -11.90
C ASP A 65 0.69 -12.67 -13.13
N GLY A 66 1.88 -12.08 -13.05
CA GLY A 66 2.84 -12.11 -14.16
C GLY A 66 4.24 -11.82 -13.65
N GLU A 67 5.23 -12.52 -14.19
CA GLU A 67 6.61 -12.31 -13.77
C GLU A 67 7.21 -11.05 -14.34
N VAL A 68 8.11 -10.44 -13.58
CA VAL A 68 8.98 -9.35 -14.01
C VAL A 68 10.43 -9.76 -13.75
N LYS A 69 11.33 -9.21 -14.55
CA LYS A 69 12.76 -9.57 -14.52
C LYS A 69 13.62 -8.32 -14.43
N GLU A 70 14.92 -8.53 -14.20
CA GLU A 70 15.89 -7.43 -14.16
C GLU A 70 15.72 -6.51 -15.36
N GLY A 71 15.68 -5.21 -15.09
CA GLY A 71 15.57 -4.19 -16.11
C GLY A 71 14.14 -3.83 -16.53
N ASP A 72 13.15 -4.64 -16.18
CA ASP A 72 11.76 -4.29 -16.46
C ASP A 72 11.36 -3.05 -15.65
N GLU A 73 10.64 -2.15 -16.28
CA GLU A 73 10.05 -1.01 -15.60
C GLU A 73 8.65 -1.36 -15.12
N ILE A 74 8.36 -1.02 -13.89
CA ILE A 74 7.03 -1.23 -13.29
C ILE A 74 6.48 0.08 -12.77
N GLU A 75 5.16 0.14 -12.73
CA GLU A 75 4.46 1.21 -12.04
C GLU A 75 3.57 0.60 -10.96
N ILE A 76 3.50 1.27 -9.82
CA ILE A 76 2.63 0.88 -8.72
C ILE A 76 1.50 1.86 -8.64
N VAL A 77 0.29 1.35 -8.74
CA VAL A 77 -0.92 2.17 -8.72
C VAL A 77 -1.77 1.82 -7.52
N LEU A 78 -2.40 2.84 -6.92
CA LEU A 78 -3.37 2.65 -5.85
C LEU A 78 -4.74 2.47 -6.50
N THR A 79 -5.37 1.33 -6.26
CA THR A 79 -6.68 1.01 -6.84
C THR A 79 -7.81 1.09 -5.84
N PHE A 80 -7.51 1.16 -4.56
CA PHE A 80 -8.51 1.32 -3.51
C PHE A 80 -7.86 1.84 -2.22
N PHE A 81 -8.57 2.71 -1.52
CA PHE A 81 -8.22 3.13 -0.16
C PHE A 81 -9.49 3.50 0.61
N ASP A 82 -9.57 3.02 1.84
CA ASP A 82 -10.58 3.39 2.81
C ASP A 82 -10.01 3.25 4.22
N HIS A 83 -10.71 3.80 5.20
CA HIS A 83 -10.30 3.72 6.59
C HIS A 83 -11.51 3.77 7.53
N ASP A 84 -11.30 3.38 8.76
CA ASP A 84 -12.18 3.70 9.88
C ASP A 84 -11.39 4.52 10.91
N LYS A 85 -11.80 4.55 12.17
CA LYS A 85 -11.12 5.35 13.20
C LYS A 85 -9.76 4.80 13.61
N LYS A 86 -9.47 3.52 13.29
CA LYS A 86 -8.28 2.82 13.78
C LYS A 86 -7.56 2.02 12.71
N ARG A 87 -8.16 1.84 11.53
CA ARG A 87 -7.69 0.92 10.49
C ARG A 87 -7.55 1.60 9.15
N LEU A 88 -6.56 1.16 8.39
CA LEU A 88 -6.41 1.47 6.97
C LEU A 88 -6.67 0.21 6.16
N HIS A 89 -7.38 0.34 5.06
CA HIS A 89 -7.63 -0.73 4.11
C HIS A 89 -7.33 -0.22 2.71
N PHE A 90 -6.42 -0.88 2.00
CA PHE A 90 -6.03 -0.40 0.68
C PHE A 90 -5.59 -1.54 -0.22
N LYS A 91 -5.60 -1.27 -1.52
CA LYS A 91 -5.12 -2.20 -2.53
C LYS A 91 -4.23 -1.48 -3.53
N MET A 92 -3.11 -2.09 -3.87
CA MET A 92 -2.19 -1.63 -4.90
C MET A 92 -2.01 -2.71 -5.96
N GLU A 93 -1.73 -2.26 -7.17
CA GLU A 93 -1.38 -3.13 -8.29
C GLU A 93 -0.03 -2.74 -8.85
N MET A 94 0.73 -3.76 -9.25
CA MET A 94 2.00 -3.60 -9.94
C MET A 94 1.79 -3.93 -11.41
N LEU A 95 2.07 -2.97 -12.28
CA LEU A 95 1.92 -3.15 -13.73
C LEU A 95 3.29 -3.11 -14.39
N GLU A 96 3.53 -4.02 -15.33
CA GLU A 96 4.70 -3.91 -16.19
C GLU A 96 4.43 -2.77 -17.18
N LYS A 97 5.32 -1.79 -17.20
CA LYS A 97 5.05 -0.50 -17.84
C LYS A 97 4.87 -0.57 -19.35
N LEU A 98 5.71 -1.36 -20.03
CA LEU A 98 5.68 -1.44 -21.49
C LEU A 98 4.42 -2.14 -22.00
N SER A 99 4.04 -3.25 -21.39
CA SER A 99 2.88 -4.04 -21.84
C SER A 99 1.57 -3.62 -21.18
N GLY A 100 1.65 -2.94 -20.03
CA GLY A 100 0.49 -2.63 -19.21
C GLY A 100 -0.07 -3.85 -18.48
N LYS A 101 0.62 -5.00 -18.52
CA LYS A 101 0.13 -6.22 -17.88
C LYS A 101 0.26 -6.18 -16.38
N LEU A 102 -0.73 -6.76 -15.72
CA LEU A 102 -0.71 -6.92 -14.27
C LEU A 102 0.34 -7.93 -13.85
N SER A 103 1.26 -7.51 -12.98
CA SER A 103 2.31 -8.39 -12.45
C SER A 103 1.97 -8.91 -11.06
N ALA A 104 1.37 -8.08 -10.22
CA ALA A 104 1.02 -8.48 -8.87
C ALA A 104 -0.02 -7.53 -8.28
N THR A 105 -0.72 -8.01 -7.25
CA THR A 105 -1.59 -7.16 -6.44
C THR A 105 -1.28 -7.38 -4.97
N ILE A 106 -1.55 -6.39 -4.15
CA ILE A 106 -1.56 -6.55 -2.70
C ILE A 106 -2.74 -5.76 -2.11
N GLU A 107 -3.50 -6.44 -1.30
CA GLU A 107 -4.54 -5.83 -0.47
C GLU A 107 -4.06 -5.91 0.97
N MET A 108 -4.14 -4.80 1.70
CA MET A 108 -3.61 -4.72 3.07
C MET A 108 -4.61 -4.14 4.04
N LEU A 109 -4.58 -4.67 5.25
CA LEU A 109 -5.24 -4.09 6.42
C LEU A 109 -4.18 -3.73 7.43
N ALA A 110 -4.19 -2.48 7.91
CA ALA A 110 -3.25 -1.99 8.90
C ALA A 110 -4.00 -1.36 10.08
N LEU A 111 -3.41 -1.45 11.26
CA LEU A 111 -3.93 -0.84 12.48
C LEU A 111 -3.07 0.36 12.86
N TYR A 112 -3.71 1.39 13.43
CA TYR A 112 -2.98 2.51 14.03
C TYR A 112 -2.62 2.15 15.48
N ILE A 113 -1.36 2.31 15.82
CA ILE A 113 -0.78 1.79 17.08
C ILE A 113 -0.13 2.93 17.86
N ASP A 114 -0.40 2.96 19.15
CA ASP A 114 0.37 3.74 20.11
C ASP A 114 1.62 2.93 20.47
N LEU A 115 2.79 3.41 20.04
CA LEU A 115 4.06 2.68 20.21
C LEU A 115 4.52 2.60 21.66
N ASN A 116 4.12 3.53 22.50
CA ASN A 116 4.46 3.51 23.91
C ASN A 116 3.66 2.45 24.66
N LYS A 117 2.36 2.40 24.42
CA LYS A 117 1.45 1.46 25.06
C LYS A 117 1.37 0.11 24.36
N ARG A 118 1.87 0.04 23.11
CA ARG A 118 1.76 -1.15 22.25
C ARG A 118 0.32 -1.62 22.09
N LYS A 119 -0.57 -0.66 21.85
CA LYS A 119 -2.01 -0.90 21.70
C LYS A 119 -2.56 -0.13 20.53
N VAL A 120 -3.64 -0.66 19.95
CA VAL A 120 -4.41 0.04 18.90
C VAL A 120 -4.94 1.35 19.46
N THR A 121 -4.86 2.40 18.68
CA THR A 121 -5.35 3.73 19.04
C THR A 121 -6.10 4.37 17.88
N GLU A 122 -6.85 5.40 18.15
CA GLU A 122 -7.58 6.12 17.11
C GLU A 122 -6.65 7.12 16.40
N PHE A 123 -6.93 7.35 15.12
CA PHE A 123 -6.24 8.41 14.36
C PHE A 123 -6.55 9.77 14.97
N GLU A 124 -5.56 10.65 14.97
CA GLU A 124 -5.79 12.05 15.33
C GLU A 124 -6.69 12.71 14.28
N GLU A 125 -7.40 13.76 14.68
CA GLU A 125 -8.35 14.43 13.78
C GLU A 125 -7.72 14.99 12.51
N ASP A 126 -6.49 15.49 12.59
CA ASP A 126 -5.78 15.99 11.40
C ASP A 126 -5.52 14.88 10.38
N LYS A 127 -5.20 13.67 10.84
CA LYS A 127 -5.00 12.51 9.97
C LYS A 127 -6.32 12.08 9.33
N LEU A 128 -7.38 12.02 10.11
CA LEU A 128 -8.71 11.68 9.57
C LEU A 128 -9.13 12.65 8.47
N LYS A 129 -8.90 13.93 8.65
CA LYS A 129 -9.23 14.95 7.64
C LYS A 129 -8.42 14.77 6.38
N ILE A 130 -7.11 14.51 6.51
CA ILE A 130 -6.23 14.28 5.36
C ILE A 130 -6.68 13.06 4.58
N MET A 131 -6.99 11.95 5.27
CA MET A 131 -7.44 10.72 4.62
C MET A 131 -8.79 10.90 3.94
N ASP A 132 -9.74 11.58 4.58
CA ASP A 132 -11.06 11.82 4.00
C ASP A 132 -10.96 12.71 2.77
N GLN A 133 -10.12 13.74 2.82
CA GLN A 133 -9.87 14.58 1.66
C GLN A 133 -9.23 13.80 0.52
N PHE A 134 -8.27 12.94 0.83
CA PHE A 134 -7.63 12.07 -0.15
C PHE A 134 -8.65 11.14 -0.82
N ILE A 135 -9.56 10.56 -0.05
CA ILE A 135 -10.62 9.71 -0.60
C ILE A 135 -11.52 10.53 -1.53
N ASP A 136 -11.94 11.72 -1.12
CA ASP A 136 -12.80 12.57 -1.95
C ASP A 136 -12.14 12.94 -3.28
N GLU A 137 -10.84 13.19 -3.26
CA GLU A 137 -10.08 13.53 -4.47
C GLU A 137 -9.89 12.35 -5.42
N HIS A 138 -9.79 11.14 -4.88
CA HIS A 138 -9.38 9.96 -5.66
C HIS A 138 -10.43 8.87 -5.78
N LYS A 139 -11.57 8.94 -5.09
CA LYS A 139 -12.57 7.86 -5.06
C LYS A 139 -13.09 7.46 -6.44
N LYS A 140 -13.13 8.39 -7.38
CA LYS A 140 -13.54 8.08 -8.78
C LYS A 140 -12.57 7.12 -9.47
N ASN A 141 -11.35 7.02 -8.98
CA ASN A 141 -10.31 6.14 -9.50
C ASN A 141 -10.26 4.79 -8.76
N PHE A 142 -11.07 4.63 -7.72
CA PHE A 142 -11.04 3.43 -6.90
C PHE A 142 -11.97 2.36 -7.45
N ASN A 143 -11.52 1.11 -7.31
CA ASN A 143 -12.26 -0.07 -7.71
C ASN A 143 -12.37 -1.00 -6.51
N SER A 144 -13.60 -1.25 -6.05
CA SER A 144 -13.87 -2.11 -4.89
C SER A 144 -14.10 -3.58 -5.26
N GLU A 145 -13.97 -3.93 -6.53
CA GLU A 145 -14.14 -5.32 -6.97
C GLU A 145 -12.98 -6.19 -6.48
N ASN A 146 -13.28 -7.43 -6.16
CA ASN A 146 -12.31 -8.44 -5.74
C ASN A 146 -11.56 -8.10 -4.45
N LEU A 147 -12.11 -7.21 -3.62
CA LEU A 147 -11.59 -6.97 -2.27
C LEU A 147 -12.06 -8.07 -1.33
N VAL A 148 -11.15 -8.56 -0.49
CA VAL A 148 -11.46 -9.62 0.48
C VAL A 148 -11.43 -9.15 1.93
N LEU A 149 -10.89 -7.94 2.19
CA LEU A 149 -10.75 -7.42 3.55
C LEU A 149 -11.73 -6.30 3.88
N SER A 150 -12.65 -5.96 3.00
CA SER A 150 -13.60 -4.84 3.19
C SER A 150 -14.42 -4.96 4.47
N GLY A 151 -14.82 -6.18 4.84
CA GLY A 151 -15.61 -6.42 6.04
C GLY A 151 -14.87 -6.21 7.35
N LYS A 152 -13.57 -5.95 7.31
CA LYS A 152 -12.74 -5.72 8.50
C LYS A 152 -12.84 -4.29 9.03
N LEU A 153 -13.23 -3.34 8.19
CA LEU A 153 -13.46 -1.98 8.65
C LEU A 153 -14.75 -1.90 9.46
N LYS A 154 -14.73 -1.04 10.48
CA LYS A 154 -15.87 -0.81 11.39
C LYS A 154 -16.23 0.68 11.37
N LYS A 155 -17.03 1.02 10.40
CA LYS A 155 -17.49 2.40 10.20
C LYS A 155 -18.49 2.83 11.27
#